data_dbf47939f0f896200fee2ab70897ac70
#
_entry.id   dbf47939f0f896200fee2ab70897ac70
#
_cell.length_a   1.000
_cell.length_b   1.000
_cell.length_c   1.000
_cell.angle_alpha   90.00
_cell.angle_beta   90.00
_cell.angle_gamma   90.00
#
_symmetry.space_group_name_H-M   'P 1'
#
loop_
_entity.id
_entity.type
_entity.pdbx_description
1 polymer ?
#
loop_
_entity_poly.entity_id
_entity_poly.type
_entity_poly.pdbx_seq_one_letter_code
_entity_poly.pdbx_strand_id
1 'polypeptide(L)'
;MVLPRQRNAKGSNATEIEKKIKRGNALRQGSAWRSSRGLMALLLVALFVFGAAAWLYVTSLDSEITETLVSKGELVSPQPRVYSVQCSEDYENYKRYPGCTPQKCGRAVTDSVVTREEAQVLRRLAERGLALAGSEGGASILDLHSGALSMGKQFVNIYRYFGDQIGEVFTQEDFQLYRNVRERIQAVIAETFDLDPTLMYLTKPTFFSRINSTEAKTQHDEYWHPHIDKVTYGSFDYTSLLYLSDYGSDFTGGRFIFMDQNGNRTVEPRAGRVSFFSSGSENLHRVERVTWGTRYAITVSFTCDPAHAISDPALLGGTHG
;
A
#
# COMPACT_ATOMS: atom_id res chain seq x y z
N MET A 1 -103.44 19.74 -49.25
CA MET A 1 -103.97 20.97 -48.63
C MET A 1 -102.87 21.52 -47.76
N VAL A 2 -102.35 22.63 -48.17
CA VAL A 2 -101.56 23.69 -47.49
C VAL A 2 -100.47 23.32 -46.51
N LEU A 3 -99.22 23.54 -46.93
CA LEU A 3 -98.01 23.74 -46.15
C LEU A 3 -98.00 25.15 -45.43
N PRO A 4 -97.23 25.30 -44.34
CA PRO A 4 -96.56 26.53 -44.12
C PRO A 4 -95.02 26.37 -43.81
N ARG A 5 -94.39 27.15 -44.50
CA ARG A 5 -93.10 27.89 -44.52
C ARG A 5 -92.27 27.90 -43.27
N GLN A 6 -91.01 27.41 -43.38
CA GLN A 6 -89.88 27.61 -42.45
C GLN A 6 -89.34 29.03 -42.60
N ARG A 7 -89.03 29.66 -41.47
CA ARG A 7 -88.21 30.89 -41.37
C ARG A 7 -86.82 30.60 -40.87
N ASN A 8 -85.87 31.04 -41.66
CA ASN A 8 -84.44 31.03 -41.31
C ASN A 8 -84.19 32.03 -40.13
N ALA A 9 -83.47 31.57 -39.13
CA ALA A 9 -82.82 32.40 -38.09
C ALA A 9 -81.35 32.31 -38.19
N LYS A 10 -80.71 33.43 -38.31
CA LYS A 10 -79.31 33.77 -38.60
C LYS A 10 -78.30 33.09 -37.72
N GLY A 11 -77.27 32.50 -38.39
CA GLY A 11 -75.96 32.19 -37.79
C GLY A 11 -75.17 33.51 -37.56
N SER A 12 -74.90 33.85 -36.30
CA SER A 12 -73.93 34.86 -35.93
C SER A 12 -73.16 34.61 -34.59
N ASN A 13 -73.43 33.52 -33.92
CA ASN A 13 -72.75 33.29 -32.63
C ASN A 13 -71.61 32.19 -32.66
N ALA A 14 -71.45 31.50 -33.78
CA ALA A 14 -70.40 30.41 -33.84
C ALA A 14 -68.94 30.92 -34.00
N THR A 15 -68.81 32.05 -34.73
CA THR A 15 -67.49 32.64 -35.05
C THR A 15 -66.83 33.38 -33.85
N GLU A 16 -67.62 33.88 -32.92
CA GLU A 16 -67.11 34.64 -31.76
C GLU A 16 -66.70 33.71 -30.62
N ILE A 17 -67.39 32.55 -30.48
CA ILE A 17 -67.03 31.52 -29.51
C ILE A 17 -65.76 30.80 -29.96
N GLU A 18 -65.63 30.51 -31.26
CA GLU A 18 -64.43 29.85 -31.80
C GLU A 18 -63.16 30.69 -31.70
N LYS A 19 -63.29 32.04 -31.89
CA LYS A 19 -62.16 32.97 -31.65
C LYS A 19 -61.80 33.10 -30.19
N LYS A 20 -62.74 33.04 -29.23
CA LYS A 20 -62.44 33.04 -27.80
C LYS A 20 -61.76 31.76 -27.34
N ILE A 21 -62.18 30.62 -27.86
CA ILE A 21 -61.57 29.29 -27.56
C ILE A 21 -60.13 29.23 -28.12
N LYS A 22 -59.90 29.68 -29.37
CA LYS A 22 -58.55 29.72 -29.95
C LYS A 22 -57.59 30.68 -29.22
N ARG A 23 -58.10 31.85 -28.72
CA ARG A 23 -57.29 32.77 -27.90
C ARG A 23 -56.98 32.18 -26.50
N GLY A 24 -57.91 31.48 -25.86
CA GLY A 24 -57.71 30.86 -24.57
C GLY A 24 -56.67 29.73 -24.64
N ASN A 25 -56.69 28.89 -25.68
CA ASN A 25 -55.75 27.81 -25.89
C ASN A 25 -54.35 28.32 -26.29
N ALA A 26 -54.22 29.40 -27.06
CA ALA A 26 -52.93 30.00 -27.39
C ALA A 26 -52.23 30.61 -26.17
N LEU A 27 -52.98 31.26 -25.25
CA LEU A 27 -52.44 31.81 -24.01
C LEU A 27 -52.04 30.70 -22.99
N ARG A 28 -52.76 29.57 -22.98
CA ARG A 28 -52.44 28.45 -22.11
C ARG A 28 -51.21 27.64 -22.59
N GLN A 29 -51.03 27.48 -23.91
CA GLN A 29 -49.84 26.86 -24.47
C GLN A 29 -48.57 27.72 -24.30
N GLY A 30 -48.66 29.04 -24.41
CA GLY A 30 -47.51 29.94 -24.22
C GLY A 30 -46.98 29.98 -22.79
N SER A 31 -47.83 29.84 -21.77
CA SER A 31 -47.43 29.83 -20.37
C SER A 31 -46.81 28.46 -19.93
N ALA A 32 -47.34 27.37 -20.44
CA ALA A 32 -46.79 26.02 -20.18
C ALA A 32 -45.41 25.85 -20.83
N TRP A 33 -45.18 26.41 -22.00
CA TRP A 33 -43.89 26.30 -22.69
C TRP A 33 -42.77 27.17 -22.07
N ARG A 34 -43.12 28.31 -21.50
CA ARG A 34 -42.20 29.15 -20.71
C ARG A 34 -41.85 28.49 -19.37
N SER A 35 -42.81 27.85 -18.71
CA SER A 35 -42.59 27.12 -17.46
C SER A 35 -41.71 25.91 -17.66
N SER A 36 -41.88 25.13 -18.73
CA SER A 36 -41.07 23.93 -19.00
C SER A 36 -39.62 24.30 -19.36
N ARG A 37 -39.37 25.38 -20.09
CA ARG A 37 -38.01 25.87 -20.37
C ARG A 37 -37.29 26.35 -19.11
N GLY A 38 -37.98 27.03 -18.21
CA GLY A 38 -37.46 27.43 -16.90
C GLY A 38 -37.13 26.22 -16.02
N LEU A 39 -38.01 25.23 -15.98
CA LEU A 39 -37.79 24.00 -15.23
C LEU A 39 -36.61 23.20 -15.80
N MET A 40 -36.50 23.05 -17.11
CA MET A 40 -35.36 22.40 -17.77
C MET A 40 -34.03 23.14 -17.49
N ALA A 41 -34.03 24.46 -17.53
CA ALA A 41 -32.85 25.27 -17.20
C ALA A 41 -32.41 25.06 -15.75
N LEU A 42 -33.36 25.02 -14.81
CA LEU A 42 -33.07 24.74 -13.39
C LEU A 42 -32.55 23.32 -13.17
N LEU A 43 -33.09 22.31 -13.86
CA LEU A 43 -32.60 20.94 -13.81
C LEU A 43 -31.16 20.80 -14.37
N LEU A 44 -30.84 21.48 -15.46
CA LEU A 44 -29.49 21.48 -16.04
C LEU A 44 -28.49 22.18 -15.11
N VAL A 45 -28.88 23.31 -14.48
CA VAL A 45 -28.03 23.96 -13.47
C VAL A 45 -27.84 23.08 -12.25
N ALA A 46 -28.89 22.42 -11.76
CA ALA A 46 -28.79 21.47 -10.65
C ALA A 46 -27.87 20.29 -10.98
N LEU A 47 -28.00 19.69 -12.16
CA LEU A 47 -27.10 18.59 -12.61
C LEU A 47 -25.66 19.06 -12.75
N PHE A 48 -25.43 20.27 -13.25
CA PHE A 48 -24.08 20.84 -13.33
C PHE A 48 -23.48 21.09 -11.95
N VAL A 49 -24.25 21.67 -11.02
CA VAL A 49 -23.81 21.88 -9.63
C VAL A 49 -23.53 20.56 -8.91
N PHE A 50 -24.42 19.56 -9.07
CA PHE A 50 -24.19 18.22 -8.51
C PHE A 50 -22.98 17.53 -9.14
N GLY A 51 -22.81 17.63 -10.46
CA GLY A 51 -21.64 17.08 -11.15
C GLY A 51 -20.34 17.75 -10.72
N ALA A 52 -20.34 19.08 -10.60
CA ALA A 52 -19.18 19.83 -10.10
C ALA A 52 -18.88 19.52 -8.63
N ALA A 53 -19.90 19.43 -7.78
CA ALA A 53 -19.73 19.06 -6.37
C ALA A 53 -19.23 17.62 -6.22
N ALA A 54 -19.75 16.66 -7.00
CA ALA A 54 -19.28 15.28 -7.03
C ALA A 54 -17.84 15.20 -7.54
N TRP A 55 -17.50 15.95 -8.57
CA TRP A 55 -16.12 16.00 -9.08
C TRP A 55 -15.15 16.62 -8.08
N LEU A 56 -15.52 17.73 -7.43
CA LEU A 56 -14.73 18.33 -6.33
C LEU A 56 -14.61 17.39 -5.14
N TYR A 57 -15.67 16.66 -4.79
CA TYR A 57 -15.63 15.64 -3.73
C TYR A 57 -14.69 14.49 -4.07
N VAL A 58 -14.78 13.93 -5.29
CA VAL A 58 -13.88 12.86 -5.75
C VAL A 58 -12.43 13.36 -5.82
N THR A 59 -12.17 14.57 -6.34
CA THR A 59 -10.82 15.13 -6.37
C THR A 59 -10.29 15.48 -4.98
N SER A 60 -11.15 15.83 -4.01
CA SER A 60 -10.72 16.06 -2.62
C SER A 60 -10.41 14.76 -1.86
N LEU A 61 -11.02 13.65 -2.24
CA LEU A 61 -10.68 12.33 -1.69
C LEU A 61 -9.31 11.82 -2.17
N ASP A 62 -8.85 12.27 -3.34
CA ASP A 62 -7.56 11.85 -3.94
C ASP A 62 -6.38 12.77 -3.56
N SER A 63 -6.62 13.87 -2.86
CA SER A 63 -5.57 14.82 -2.50
C SER A 63 -5.00 14.58 -1.09
N GLU A 64 -4.67 13.34 -0.72
CA GLU A 64 -3.71 13.15 0.35
C GLU A 64 -2.36 13.71 -0.13
N ILE A 65 -1.93 14.82 0.50
CA ILE A 65 -0.61 15.42 0.21
C ILE A 65 0.42 14.31 0.35
N THR A 66 1.06 13.96 -0.75
CA THR A 66 2.11 12.93 -0.77
C THR A 66 3.43 13.59 -1.08
N GLU A 67 4.35 13.57 -0.11
CA GLU A 67 5.71 14.04 -0.27
C GLU A 67 6.65 12.84 -0.43
N THR A 68 7.53 12.90 -1.44
CA THR A 68 8.56 11.87 -1.62
C THR A 68 9.78 12.21 -0.78
N LEU A 69 10.05 11.43 0.27
CA LEU A 69 11.22 11.59 1.12
C LEU A 69 12.52 11.30 0.35
N VAL A 70 12.52 10.22 -0.41
CA VAL A 70 13.64 9.83 -1.27
C VAL A 70 13.11 9.23 -2.57
N SER A 71 13.47 9.85 -3.69
CA SER A 71 13.13 9.34 -5.04
C SER A 71 14.11 8.25 -5.50
N LYS A 72 13.70 7.42 -6.46
CA LYS A 72 14.57 6.36 -7.02
C LYS A 72 15.84 6.89 -7.71
N GLY A 73 15.76 8.09 -8.27
CA GLY A 73 16.88 8.75 -8.97
C GLY A 73 17.91 9.34 -8.03
N GLU A 74 17.57 9.51 -6.76
CA GLU A 74 18.39 10.10 -5.74
C GLU A 74 19.24 9.02 -5.04
N LEU A 75 20.55 9.28 -4.84
CA LEU A 75 21.46 8.41 -4.10
C LEU A 75 21.66 8.96 -2.68
N VAL A 76 21.34 8.17 -1.68
CA VAL A 76 21.55 8.51 -0.26
C VAL A 76 22.79 7.77 0.26
N SER A 77 23.93 8.43 0.21
CA SER A 77 25.23 7.90 0.59
C SER A 77 26.19 9.07 0.87
N PRO A 78 27.20 8.95 1.75
CA PRO A 78 27.51 7.78 2.59
C PRO A 78 26.63 7.65 3.83
N GLN A 79 26.09 8.77 4.34
CA GLN A 79 25.30 8.76 5.58
C GLN A 79 23.80 8.54 5.29
N PRO A 80 23.08 7.84 6.18
CA PRO A 80 21.63 7.75 6.11
C PRO A 80 20.97 9.13 6.18
N ARG A 81 19.90 9.32 5.41
CA ARG A 81 19.00 10.46 5.59
C ARG A 81 17.97 10.13 6.65
N VAL A 82 17.99 10.88 7.75
CA VAL A 82 17.16 10.63 8.93
C VAL A 82 16.05 11.67 9.02
N TYR A 83 14.84 11.21 9.28
CA TYR A 83 13.65 12.01 9.53
C TYR A 83 13.16 11.68 10.95
N SER A 84 13.53 12.53 11.93
CA SER A 84 13.15 12.34 13.32
C SER A 84 11.66 12.57 13.51
N VAL A 85 11.02 11.71 14.30
CA VAL A 85 9.65 11.86 14.79
C VAL A 85 9.62 11.65 16.29
N GLN A 86 8.61 12.20 16.98
CA GLN A 86 8.46 11.96 18.41
C GLN A 86 8.09 10.50 18.64
N CYS A 87 8.74 9.83 19.60
CA CYS A 87 8.38 8.47 19.98
C CYS A 87 6.95 8.42 20.50
N SER A 88 6.21 7.38 20.09
CA SER A 88 4.88 7.10 20.60
C SER A 88 4.92 6.50 22.01
N GLU A 89 3.74 6.46 22.66
CA GLU A 89 3.57 5.85 23.99
C GLU A 89 3.60 4.31 23.95
N ASP A 90 3.66 3.70 22.77
CA ASP A 90 3.66 2.25 22.62
C ASP A 90 4.78 1.57 23.41
N TYR A 91 5.95 2.22 23.48
CA TYR A 91 7.10 1.69 24.20
C TYR A 91 6.94 1.75 25.73
N GLU A 92 5.97 2.48 26.25
CA GLU A 92 5.70 2.56 27.69
C GLU A 92 4.90 1.36 28.22
N ASN A 93 4.13 0.73 27.34
CA ASN A 93 3.28 -0.42 27.65
C ASN A 93 4.03 -1.76 27.64
N TYR A 94 5.32 -1.76 27.25
CA TYR A 94 6.17 -2.93 27.18
C TYR A 94 7.36 -2.80 28.12
N LYS A 95 7.98 -3.95 28.43
CA LYS A 95 9.21 -3.96 29.21
C LYS A 95 10.30 -3.15 28.50
N ARG A 96 10.92 -2.21 29.21
CA ARG A 96 12.01 -1.41 28.68
C ARG A 96 13.34 -2.11 28.84
N TYR A 97 14.16 -2.01 27.81
CA TYR A 97 15.51 -2.56 27.75
C TYR A 97 16.49 -1.40 27.55
N PRO A 98 17.20 -0.97 28.63
CA PRO A 98 18.15 0.14 28.53
C PRO A 98 19.20 -0.10 27.44
N GLY A 99 19.48 0.93 26.64
CA GLY A 99 20.42 0.86 25.50
C GLY A 99 19.82 0.29 24.20
N CYS A 100 18.54 -0.15 24.21
CA CYS A 100 17.89 -0.64 23.01
C CYS A 100 16.46 -0.11 22.80
N THR A 101 15.59 -0.12 23.84
CA THR A 101 14.22 0.41 23.66
C THR A 101 14.25 1.82 23.09
N PRO A 102 13.48 2.11 22.02
CA PRO A 102 13.51 3.39 21.32
C PRO A 102 13.33 4.61 22.26
N GLN A 103 14.32 5.50 22.25
CA GLN A 103 14.28 6.81 22.88
C GLN A 103 14.43 7.91 21.82
N LYS A 104 15.08 7.59 20.72
CA LYS A 104 15.14 8.38 19.49
C LYS A 104 14.33 7.63 18.45
N CYS A 105 13.23 8.23 17.98
CA CYS A 105 12.36 7.64 17.01
C CYS A 105 12.42 8.38 15.68
N GLY A 106 12.11 7.67 14.61
CA GLY A 106 12.14 8.24 13.29
C GLY A 106 12.17 7.18 12.21
N ARG A 107 12.43 7.67 11.03
CA ARG A 107 12.60 6.87 9.82
C ARG A 107 13.87 7.31 9.10
N ALA A 108 14.56 6.38 8.48
CA ALA A 108 15.79 6.67 7.76
C ALA A 108 15.87 5.87 6.45
N VAL A 109 16.63 6.39 5.50
CA VAL A 109 16.90 5.74 4.21
C VAL A 109 18.39 5.83 3.92
N THR A 110 18.95 4.76 3.38
CA THR A 110 20.35 4.71 2.94
C THR A 110 20.53 3.82 1.71
N ASP A 111 21.49 4.17 0.86
CA ASP A 111 21.93 3.38 -0.29
C ASP A 111 23.38 2.89 -0.11
N SER A 112 23.97 3.01 1.09
CA SER A 112 25.39 2.69 1.36
C SER A 112 25.62 1.35 2.06
N VAL A 113 24.56 0.68 2.54
CA VAL A 113 24.65 -0.55 3.35
C VAL A 113 24.72 -1.81 2.50
N VAL A 114 23.97 -1.85 1.39
CA VAL A 114 23.87 -3.00 0.50
C VAL A 114 24.17 -2.56 -0.93
N THR A 115 25.08 -3.24 -1.59
CA THR A 115 25.38 -2.93 -3.01
C THR A 115 24.26 -3.43 -3.91
N ARG A 116 24.20 -2.86 -5.12
CA ARG A 116 23.21 -3.29 -6.11
C ARG A 116 23.42 -4.76 -6.52
N GLU A 117 24.67 -5.21 -6.61
CA GLU A 117 25.08 -6.58 -6.95
C GLU A 117 24.62 -7.56 -5.85
N GLU A 118 24.82 -7.22 -4.58
CA GLU A 118 24.31 -8.02 -3.45
C GLU A 118 22.79 -8.11 -3.45
N ALA A 119 22.10 -6.99 -3.68
CA ALA A 119 20.64 -6.96 -3.82
C ALA A 119 20.14 -7.85 -4.96
N GLN A 120 20.86 -7.89 -6.09
CA GLN A 120 20.55 -8.79 -7.20
C GLN A 120 20.76 -10.27 -6.86
N VAL A 121 21.80 -10.61 -6.09
CA VAL A 121 22.01 -11.99 -5.60
C VAL A 121 20.87 -12.39 -4.68
N LEU A 122 20.50 -11.55 -3.70
CA LEU A 122 19.38 -11.77 -2.80
C LEU A 122 18.04 -11.84 -3.54
N ARG A 123 17.84 -11.06 -4.61
CA ARG A 123 16.67 -11.17 -5.48
C ARG A 123 16.58 -12.54 -6.13
N ARG A 124 17.69 -13.04 -6.72
CA ARG A 124 17.74 -14.40 -7.31
C ARG A 124 17.48 -15.50 -6.28
N LEU A 125 17.97 -15.33 -5.05
CA LEU A 125 17.62 -16.23 -3.94
C LEU A 125 16.12 -16.25 -3.67
N ALA A 126 15.50 -15.05 -3.56
CA ALA A 126 14.07 -14.92 -3.38
C ALA A 126 13.28 -15.55 -4.54
N GLU A 127 13.70 -15.32 -5.78
CA GLU A 127 13.08 -15.87 -7.00
C GLU A 127 13.11 -17.40 -6.99
N ARG A 128 14.27 -18.03 -6.66
CA ARG A 128 14.39 -19.48 -6.57
C ARG A 128 13.49 -20.07 -5.47
N GLY A 129 13.52 -19.47 -4.27
CA GLY A 129 12.72 -19.96 -3.15
C GLY A 129 11.22 -19.78 -3.37
N LEU A 130 10.78 -18.62 -3.90
CA LEU A 130 9.39 -18.34 -4.21
C LEU A 130 8.87 -19.09 -5.46
N ALA A 131 9.77 -19.63 -6.29
CA ALA A 131 9.40 -20.50 -7.41
C ALA A 131 8.98 -21.90 -6.98
N LEU A 132 9.35 -22.35 -5.76
CA LEU A 132 8.91 -23.64 -5.19
C LEU A 132 7.38 -23.66 -4.99
N ALA A 133 6.79 -22.51 -4.72
CA ALA A 133 5.35 -22.32 -4.55
C ALA A 133 5.00 -20.83 -4.72
N GLY A 134 3.80 -20.42 -4.34
CA GLY A 134 3.37 -19.02 -4.36
C GLY A 134 1.92 -18.88 -3.96
N SER A 135 1.51 -17.67 -3.61
CA SER A 135 0.11 -17.33 -3.42
C SER A 135 -0.63 -17.29 -4.77
N GLU A 136 -1.91 -17.59 -4.75
CA GLU A 136 -2.81 -17.38 -5.90
C GLU A 136 -3.19 -15.90 -6.07
N GLY A 137 -2.94 -15.07 -5.02
CA GLY A 137 -3.11 -13.62 -5.04
C GLY A 137 -1.80 -12.90 -5.36
N GLY A 138 -1.79 -11.60 -5.14
CA GLY A 138 -0.69 -10.72 -5.52
C GLY A 138 0.53 -10.74 -4.60
N ALA A 139 0.47 -11.35 -3.41
CA ALA A 139 1.54 -11.32 -2.42
C ALA A 139 1.99 -12.73 -2.02
N SER A 140 3.30 -12.95 -2.03
CA SER A 140 3.91 -14.21 -1.54
C SER A 140 5.08 -13.88 -0.63
N ILE A 141 5.27 -14.65 0.43
CA ILE A 141 6.40 -14.53 1.33
C ILE A 141 7.22 -15.82 1.40
N LEU A 142 8.51 -15.66 1.70
CA LEU A 142 9.46 -16.69 2.04
C LEU A 142 10.23 -16.24 3.28
N ASP A 143 10.04 -16.92 4.39
CA ASP A 143 10.79 -16.73 5.63
C ASP A 143 11.81 -17.89 5.77
N LEU A 144 13.08 -17.56 5.64
CA LEU A 144 14.16 -18.55 5.74
C LEU A 144 14.40 -19.04 7.18
N HIS A 145 13.97 -18.27 8.20
CA HIS A 145 14.15 -18.63 9.62
C HIS A 145 13.15 -19.69 10.07
N SER A 146 11.87 -19.44 9.81
CA SER A 146 10.79 -20.38 10.14
C SER A 146 10.55 -21.43 9.06
N GLY A 147 11.06 -21.17 7.86
CA GLY A 147 10.77 -21.94 6.66
C GLY A 147 9.39 -21.65 6.05
N ALA A 148 8.68 -20.62 6.48
CA ALA A 148 7.35 -20.33 5.97
C ALA A 148 7.39 -19.85 4.52
N LEU A 149 6.63 -20.53 3.64
CA LEU A 149 6.46 -20.19 2.23
C LEU A 149 4.97 -20.15 1.89
N SER A 150 4.55 -19.09 1.22
CA SER A 150 3.20 -19.01 0.65
C SER A 150 2.97 -20.11 -0.36
N MET A 151 1.86 -20.87 -0.23
CA MET A 151 1.43 -21.91 -1.16
C MET A 151 -0.09 -21.89 -1.32
N GLY A 152 -0.57 -21.38 -2.45
CA GLY A 152 -1.99 -21.16 -2.69
C GLY A 152 -2.58 -20.23 -1.62
N LYS A 153 -3.49 -20.74 -0.79
CA LYS A 153 -4.17 -19.98 0.28
C LYS A 153 -3.58 -20.21 1.69
N GLN A 154 -2.45 -20.89 1.79
CA GLN A 154 -1.84 -21.29 3.06
C GLN A 154 -0.33 -21.10 3.05
N PHE A 155 0.30 -21.38 4.18
CA PHE A 155 1.74 -21.47 4.31
C PHE A 155 2.18 -22.90 4.52
N VAL A 156 3.32 -23.25 3.93
CA VAL A 156 4.02 -24.52 4.17
C VAL A 156 5.39 -24.25 4.77
N ASN A 157 5.94 -25.21 5.50
CA ASN A 157 7.33 -25.15 5.95
C ASN A 157 8.22 -25.81 4.89
N ILE A 158 9.08 -25.02 4.22
CA ILE A 158 9.93 -25.48 3.11
C ILE A 158 10.86 -26.62 3.52
N TYR A 159 11.45 -26.56 4.72
CA TYR A 159 12.40 -27.56 5.21
C TYR A 159 11.73 -28.92 5.42
N ARG A 160 10.46 -28.94 5.84
CA ARG A 160 9.67 -30.17 6.00
C ARG A 160 9.05 -30.66 4.70
N TYR A 161 8.58 -29.74 3.85
CA TYR A 161 7.84 -30.08 2.65
C TYR A 161 8.73 -30.53 1.50
N PHE A 162 9.89 -29.87 1.32
CA PHE A 162 10.83 -30.15 0.23
C PHE A 162 12.05 -30.96 0.67
N GLY A 163 12.34 -31.09 2.00
CA GLY A 163 13.40 -31.91 2.54
C GLY A 163 14.76 -31.66 1.90
N ASP A 164 15.40 -32.69 1.39
CA ASP A 164 16.74 -32.63 0.80
C ASP A 164 16.84 -31.76 -0.45
N GLN A 165 15.73 -31.53 -1.16
CA GLN A 165 15.69 -30.65 -2.34
C GLN A 165 16.02 -29.17 -2.01
N ILE A 166 15.94 -28.79 -0.74
CA ILE A 166 16.27 -27.42 -0.30
C ILE A 166 17.76 -27.11 -0.57
N GLY A 167 18.65 -28.10 -0.45
CA GLY A 167 20.07 -27.94 -0.77
C GLY A 167 20.36 -27.68 -2.26
N GLU A 168 19.42 -28.00 -3.16
CA GLU A 168 19.53 -27.68 -4.58
C GLU A 168 19.04 -26.24 -4.89
N VAL A 169 18.18 -25.68 -4.02
CA VAL A 169 17.57 -24.35 -4.19
C VAL A 169 18.44 -23.26 -3.57
N PHE A 170 18.98 -23.51 -2.37
CA PHE A 170 19.78 -22.56 -1.62
C PHE A 170 21.18 -23.09 -1.36
N THR A 171 22.17 -22.20 -1.42
CA THR A 171 23.57 -22.53 -1.14
C THR A 171 24.00 -21.93 0.21
N GLN A 172 25.16 -22.38 0.73
CA GLN A 172 25.76 -21.81 1.93
C GLN A 172 26.15 -20.34 1.73
N GLU A 173 26.56 -19.99 0.52
CA GLU A 173 26.91 -18.61 0.12
C GLU A 173 25.70 -17.70 0.16
N ASP A 174 24.50 -18.20 -0.23
CA ASP A 174 23.24 -17.46 -0.13
C ASP A 174 22.95 -17.06 1.33
N PHE A 175 23.07 -18.02 2.26
CA PHE A 175 22.84 -17.78 3.68
C PHE A 175 23.93 -16.88 4.29
N GLN A 176 25.18 -17.04 3.85
CA GLN A 176 26.27 -16.18 4.31
C GLN A 176 26.07 -14.73 3.86
N LEU A 177 25.70 -14.52 2.59
CA LEU A 177 25.39 -13.17 2.09
C LEU A 177 24.20 -12.56 2.86
N TYR A 178 23.14 -13.34 3.04
CA TYR A 178 21.96 -12.88 3.79
C TYR A 178 22.34 -12.43 5.20
N ARG A 179 23.13 -13.24 5.93
CA ARG A 179 23.63 -12.91 7.27
C ARG A 179 24.47 -11.63 7.28
N ASN A 180 25.42 -11.50 6.37
CA ASN A 180 26.30 -10.33 6.29
C ASN A 180 25.49 -9.05 6.02
N VAL A 181 24.48 -9.13 5.15
CA VAL A 181 23.59 -8.00 4.85
C VAL A 181 22.74 -7.65 6.07
N ARG A 182 22.15 -8.63 6.73
CA ARG A 182 21.35 -8.44 7.95
C ARG A 182 22.19 -7.78 9.07
N GLU A 183 23.46 -8.20 9.28
CA GLU A 183 24.36 -7.63 10.28
C GLU A 183 24.67 -6.15 9.99
N ARG A 184 24.90 -5.79 8.72
CA ARG A 184 25.13 -4.39 8.33
C ARG A 184 23.88 -3.53 8.50
N ILE A 185 22.70 -4.08 8.23
CA ILE A 185 21.42 -3.41 8.49
C ILE A 185 21.25 -3.16 10.00
N GLN A 186 21.53 -4.17 10.84
CA GLN A 186 21.50 -4.02 12.30
C GLN A 186 22.45 -2.92 12.78
N ALA A 187 23.68 -2.92 12.27
CA ALA A 187 24.70 -1.95 12.64
C ALA A 187 24.28 -0.50 12.30
N VAL A 188 23.75 -0.25 11.08
CA VAL A 188 23.32 1.09 10.68
C VAL A 188 22.10 1.58 11.45
N ILE A 189 21.18 0.69 11.84
CA ILE A 189 20.06 1.03 12.71
C ILE A 189 20.58 1.44 14.10
N ALA A 190 21.47 0.64 14.68
CA ALA A 190 22.05 0.90 16.00
C ALA A 190 22.83 2.24 16.02
N GLU A 191 23.66 2.50 15.01
CA GLU A 191 24.36 3.76 14.86
C GLU A 191 23.40 4.95 14.71
N THR A 192 22.36 4.82 13.87
CA THR A 192 21.41 5.91 13.58
C THR A 192 20.59 6.30 14.80
N PHE A 193 20.16 5.35 15.60
CA PHE A 193 19.29 5.57 16.75
C PHE A 193 20.03 5.58 18.10
N ASP A 194 21.38 5.51 18.08
CA ASP A 194 22.25 5.54 19.27
C ASP A 194 21.95 4.37 20.23
N LEU A 195 21.99 3.16 19.70
CA LEU A 195 21.69 1.91 20.40
C LEU A 195 22.96 1.09 20.62
N ASP A 196 22.90 0.22 21.62
CA ASP A 196 23.86 -0.87 21.76
C ASP A 196 23.47 -2.02 20.82
N PRO A 197 24.24 -2.29 19.75
CA PRO A 197 23.90 -3.35 18.79
C PRO A 197 23.88 -4.75 19.41
N THR A 198 24.52 -4.96 20.55
CA THR A 198 24.53 -6.27 21.25
C THR A 198 23.23 -6.54 22.01
N LEU A 199 22.43 -5.50 22.23
CA LEU A 199 21.12 -5.57 22.89
C LEU A 199 19.95 -5.56 21.91
N MET A 200 20.22 -5.46 20.60
CA MET A 200 19.22 -5.50 19.54
C MET A 200 19.29 -6.87 18.86
N TYR A 201 18.20 -7.62 18.91
CA TYR A 201 18.12 -9.00 18.41
C TYR A 201 17.25 -9.08 17.17
N LEU A 202 17.61 -9.97 16.25
CA LEU A 202 16.72 -10.34 15.14
C LEU A 202 15.44 -10.98 15.69
N THR A 203 14.29 -10.65 15.12
CA THR A 203 13.00 -11.23 15.53
C THR A 203 12.15 -11.65 14.32
N LYS A 204 11.06 -12.34 14.58
CA LYS A 204 10.13 -12.83 13.57
C LYS A 204 8.79 -12.06 13.59
N PRO A 205 8.15 -11.88 12.42
CA PRO A 205 8.55 -12.37 11.09
C PRO A 205 9.67 -11.53 10.45
N THR A 206 10.59 -12.20 9.78
CA THR A 206 11.63 -11.63 8.91
C THR A 206 11.61 -12.43 7.61
N PHE A 207 11.30 -11.77 6.47
CA PHE A 207 10.94 -12.51 5.26
C PHE A 207 11.23 -11.75 3.97
N PHE A 208 11.44 -12.53 2.91
CA PHE A 208 11.37 -12.05 1.54
C PHE A 208 9.93 -11.94 1.08
N SER A 209 9.61 -10.88 0.36
CA SER A 209 8.29 -10.67 -0.25
C SER A 209 8.40 -10.52 -1.76
N ARG A 210 7.45 -11.12 -2.49
CA ARG A 210 7.18 -10.88 -3.90
C ARG A 210 5.74 -10.39 -4.04
N ILE A 211 5.57 -9.20 -4.57
CA ILE A 211 4.27 -8.54 -4.71
C ILE A 211 4.09 -8.13 -6.16
N ASN A 212 2.94 -8.43 -6.75
CA ASN A 212 2.57 -8.06 -8.12
C ASN A 212 1.14 -7.49 -8.17
N SER A 213 0.65 -7.20 -9.37
CA SER A 213 -0.68 -6.61 -9.61
C SER A 213 -1.83 -7.63 -9.64
N THR A 214 -1.58 -8.90 -9.33
CA THR A 214 -2.65 -9.92 -9.26
C THR A 214 -3.63 -9.56 -8.14
N GLU A 215 -4.91 -9.76 -8.39
CA GLU A 215 -5.96 -9.51 -7.41
C GLU A 215 -5.80 -10.41 -6.17
N ALA A 216 -5.99 -9.82 -4.98
CA ALA A 216 -5.94 -10.56 -3.72
C ALA A 216 -7.00 -11.67 -3.69
N LYS A 217 -6.63 -12.87 -3.24
CA LYS A 217 -7.50 -14.03 -3.07
C LYS A 217 -7.73 -14.38 -1.62
N THR A 218 -6.85 -13.91 -0.73
CA THR A 218 -6.92 -14.09 0.72
C THR A 218 -6.59 -12.80 1.44
N GLN A 219 -6.91 -12.71 2.72
CA GLN A 219 -6.52 -11.59 3.56
C GLN A 219 -4.99 -11.41 3.62
N HIS A 220 -4.20 -12.47 3.46
CA HIS A 220 -2.75 -12.40 3.44
C HIS A 220 -2.18 -11.73 2.18
N ASP A 221 -2.96 -11.65 1.11
CA ASP A 221 -2.58 -10.96 -0.11
C ASP A 221 -2.84 -9.45 -0.04
N GLU A 222 -3.55 -8.98 0.98
CA GLU A 222 -3.96 -7.58 1.15
C GLU A 222 -2.89 -6.78 1.90
N TYR A 223 -1.70 -6.67 1.33
CA TYR A 223 -0.51 -6.03 1.89
C TYR A 223 -0.57 -4.49 2.00
N TRP A 224 -1.63 -3.87 1.49
CA TRP A 224 -1.75 -2.40 1.38
C TRP A 224 -2.48 -1.74 2.54
N HIS A 225 -2.92 -2.51 3.54
CA HIS A 225 -3.61 -1.96 4.70
C HIS A 225 -2.65 -1.21 5.62
N PRO A 226 -3.05 -0.02 6.12
CA PRO A 226 -2.28 0.68 7.13
C PRO A 226 -2.11 -0.17 8.39
N HIS A 227 -0.89 -0.21 8.92
CA HIS A 227 -0.58 -0.93 10.15
C HIS A 227 0.61 -0.31 10.90
N ILE A 228 0.73 -0.70 12.15
CA ILE A 228 1.82 -0.34 13.06
C ILE A 228 2.47 -1.66 13.47
N ASP A 229 3.76 -1.80 13.20
CA ASP A 229 4.46 -3.06 13.42
C ASP A 229 4.47 -3.49 14.89
N LYS A 230 4.77 -2.55 15.81
CA LYS A 230 4.77 -2.80 17.25
C LYS A 230 3.41 -3.32 17.74
N VAL A 231 2.32 -2.73 17.27
CA VAL A 231 0.95 -3.13 17.63
C VAL A 231 0.59 -4.48 17.01
N THR A 232 0.99 -4.70 15.75
CA THR A 232 0.66 -5.91 14.99
C THR A 232 1.41 -7.13 15.50
N TYR A 233 2.71 -6.99 15.79
CA TYR A 233 3.59 -8.11 16.12
C TYR A 233 4.01 -8.16 17.60
N GLY A 234 3.83 -7.08 18.36
CA GLY A 234 4.18 -6.96 19.77
C GLY A 234 5.68 -6.87 20.04
N SER A 235 6.49 -7.71 19.43
CA SER A 235 7.93 -7.82 19.67
C SER A 235 8.79 -6.82 18.91
N PHE A 236 8.28 -6.17 17.84
CA PHE A 236 9.09 -5.29 17.02
C PHE A 236 9.42 -3.98 17.74
N ASP A 237 10.70 -3.61 17.73
CA ASP A 237 11.19 -2.30 18.17
C ASP A 237 11.74 -1.49 16.99
N TYR A 238 12.35 -2.17 16.01
CA TYR A 238 12.84 -1.58 14.77
C TYR A 238 12.50 -2.47 13.58
N THR A 239 12.08 -1.84 12.49
CA THR A 239 11.79 -2.50 11.22
C THR A 239 12.66 -1.92 10.12
N SER A 240 13.14 -2.79 9.23
CA SER A 240 13.83 -2.39 8.02
C SER A 240 13.27 -3.10 6.79
N LEU A 241 13.34 -2.40 5.64
CA LEU A 241 13.05 -2.95 4.33
C LEU A 241 14.27 -2.77 3.44
N LEU A 242 14.82 -3.86 2.94
CA LEU A 242 15.78 -3.88 1.86
C LEU A 242 15.04 -4.11 0.54
N TYR A 243 15.09 -3.13 -0.34
CA TYR A 243 14.47 -3.25 -1.66
C TYR A 243 15.39 -4.02 -2.63
N LEU A 244 14.82 -4.98 -3.35
CA LEU A 244 15.53 -5.84 -4.31
C LEU A 244 15.14 -5.54 -5.76
N SER A 245 14.25 -4.59 -5.98
CA SER A 245 13.76 -4.19 -7.29
C SER A 245 13.57 -2.67 -7.36
N ASP A 246 13.54 -2.12 -8.58
CA ASP A 246 13.51 -0.69 -8.85
C ASP A 246 12.09 -0.22 -9.19
N TYR A 247 11.60 0.77 -8.47
CA TYR A 247 10.37 1.48 -8.79
C TYR A 247 10.44 2.12 -10.18
N GLY A 248 9.36 1.99 -10.96
CA GLY A 248 9.23 2.55 -12.30
C GLY A 248 10.01 1.81 -13.38
N SER A 249 10.82 0.80 -13.03
CA SER A 249 11.54 -0.06 -13.99
C SER A 249 11.13 -1.51 -13.90
N ASP A 250 11.08 -2.08 -12.68
CA ASP A 250 10.62 -3.46 -12.43
C ASP A 250 9.12 -3.51 -12.10
N PHE A 251 8.57 -2.41 -11.55
CA PHE A 251 7.16 -2.32 -11.15
C PHE A 251 6.70 -0.86 -11.01
N THR A 252 5.38 -0.66 -10.97
CA THR A 252 4.73 0.63 -10.65
C THR A 252 3.70 0.45 -9.54
N GLY A 253 3.38 1.55 -8.82
CA GLY A 253 2.79 1.44 -7.49
C GLY A 253 3.81 0.85 -6.52
N GLY A 254 3.39 0.24 -5.42
CA GLY A 254 4.27 -0.50 -4.52
C GLY A 254 5.30 0.35 -3.76
N ARG A 255 5.16 1.68 -3.72
CA ARG A 255 5.98 2.53 -2.87
C ARG A 255 5.68 2.26 -1.40
N PHE A 256 6.67 2.52 -0.53
CA PHE A 256 6.44 2.47 0.91
C PHE A 256 5.94 3.83 1.38
N ILE A 257 4.86 3.84 2.15
CA ILE A 257 4.15 5.06 2.55
C ILE A 257 4.07 5.12 4.08
N PHE A 258 4.67 6.15 4.67
CA PHE A 258 4.38 6.57 6.04
C PHE A 258 3.18 7.53 6.03
N MET A 259 2.24 7.32 6.93
CA MET A 259 0.98 8.07 7.00
C MET A 259 1.03 9.02 8.20
N ASP A 260 1.41 10.27 7.94
CA ASP A 260 1.48 11.31 8.95
C ASP A 260 0.19 12.14 8.99
N GLN A 261 -0.07 12.81 10.10
CA GLN A 261 -1.25 13.67 10.25
C GLN A 261 -1.33 14.78 9.18
N ASN A 262 -0.18 15.25 8.69
CA ASN A 262 -0.06 16.35 7.73
C ASN A 262 0.11 15.86 6.28
N GLY A 263 -0.15 14.58 6.01
CA GLY A 263 -0.03 13.96 4.70
C GLY A 263 0.96 12.80 4.64
N ASN A 264 0.89 12.07 3.54
CA ASN A 264 1.71 10.87 3.35
C ASN A 264 3.15 11.22 2.97
N ARG A 265 4.10 10.37 3.42
CA ARG A 265 5.51 10.43 3.09
C ARG A 265 5.92 9.13 2.40
N THR A 266 6.49 9.23 1.20
CA THR A 266 6.83 8.04 0.41
C THR A 266 8.33 7.83 0.29
N VAL A 267 8.72 6.56 0.24
CA VAL A 267 10.05 6.12 -0.18
C VAL A 267 9.91 5.33 -1.47
N GLU A 268 10.59 5.78 -2.52
CA GLU A 268 10.63 5.03 -3.77
C GLU A 268 11.67 3.92 -3.69
N PRO A 269 11.26 2.65 -3.92
CA PRO A 269 12.17 1.51 -3.95
C PRO A 269 13.27 1.62 -5.01
N ARG A 270 14.48 1.20 -4.61
CA ARG A 270 15.66 1.06 -5.47
C ARG A 270 16.44 -0.16 -5.00
N ALA A 271 16.89 -1.00 -5.91
CA ALA A 271 17.67 -2.20 -5.56
C ALA A 271 18.94 -1.85 -4.77
N GLY A 272 19.08 -2.40 -3.57
CA GLY A 272 20.12 -2.07 -2.58
C GLY A 272 19.77 -0.99 -1.58
N ARG A 273 18.69 -0.22 -1.79
CA ARG A 273 18.20 0.76 -0.82
C ARG A 273 17.64 0.08 0.40
N VAL A 274 18.00 0.58 1.58
CA VAL A 274 17.43 0.19 2.86
C VAL A 274 16.66 1.37 3.45
N SER A 275 15.39 1.17 3.78
CA SER A 275 14.63 2.06 4.65
C SER A 275 14.43 1.38 6.00
N PHE A 276 14.52 2.12 7.11
CA PHE A 276 14.35 1.56 8.43
C PHE A 276 13.73 2.61 9.38
N PHE A 277 13.05 2.13 10.42
CA PHE A 277 12.29 3.00 11.30
C PHE A 277 12.02 2.33 12.66
N SER A 278 11.72 3.14 13.69
CA SER A 278 11.18 2.67 14.95
C SER A 278 9.74 2.17 14.75
N SER A 279 9.40 1.02 15.34
CA SER A 279 8.20 0.24 14.94
C SER A 279 6.89 0.69 15.57
N GLY A 280 6.87 1.78 16.38
CA GLY A 280 5.69 2.27 17.08
C GLY A 280 4.71 3.06 16.21
N SER A 281 3.66 3.56 16.87
CA SER A 281 2.55 4.32 16.24
C SER A 281 2.99 5.61 15.57
N GLU A 282 4.19 6.12 15.88
CA GLU A 282 4.81 7.24 15.19
C GLU A 282 5.14 6.95 13.74
N ASN A 283 5.11 5.68 13.34
CA ASN A 283 5.39 5.21 12.00
C ASN A 283 4.26 4.30 11.46
N LEU A 284 2.99 4.78 11.54
CA LEU A 284 1.88 4.18 10.80
C LEU A 284 2.23 4.14 9.32
N HIS A 285 2.14 2.98 8.69
CA HIS A 285 2.60 2.82 7.32
C HIS A 285 1.81 1.78 6.54
N ARG A 286 2.01 1.78 5.22
CA ARG A 286 1.50 0.77 4.29
C ARG A 286 2.40 0.66 3.06
N VAL A 287 2.22 -0.41 2.30
CA VAL A 287 2.74 -0.52 0.94
C VAL A 287 1.63 -0.13 -0.04
N GLU A 288 1.93 0.73 -1.00
CA GLU A 288 1.01 1.07 -2.09
C GLU A 288 0.71 -0.17 -2.95
N ARG A 289 -0.49 -0.28 -3.51
CA ARG A 289 -0.80 -1.39 -4.42
C ARG A 289 0.12 -1.35 -5.64
N VAL A 290 0.69 -2.52 -5.97
CA VAL A 290 1.44 -2.70 -7.22
C VAL A 290 0.44 -2.72 -8.38
N THR A 291 0.65 -1.86 -9.36
CA THR A 291 -0.24 -1.70 -10.52
C THR A 291 0.31 -2.37 -11.77
N TRP A 292 1.63 -2.59 -11.83
CA TRP A 292 2.32 -3.30 -12.91
C TRP A 292 3.65 -3.87 -12.43
N GLY A 293 4.08 -5.00 -13.00
CA GLY A 293 5.36 -5.63 -12.72
C GLY A 293 5.41 -6.38 -11.39
N THR A 294 6.63 -6.58 -10.87
CA THR A 294 6.85 -7.37 -9.64
C THR A 294 7.84 -6.67 -8.72
N ARG A 295 7.40 -6.43 -7.48
CA ARG A 295 8.17 -5.85 -6.40
C ARG A 295 8.76 -6.95 -5.53
N TYR A 296 10.08 -6.92 -5.32
CA TYR A 296 10.80 -7.77 -4.37
C TYR A 296 11.41 -6.92 -3.25
N ALA A 297 11.27 -7.38 -2.02
CA ALA A 297 11.90 -6.77 -0.85
C ALA A 297 12.16 -7.81 0.25
N ILE A 298 13.02 -7.46 1.20
CA ILE A 298 13.21 -8.20 2.45
C ILE A 298 12.76 -7.29 3.58
N THR A 299 11.87 -7.79 4.45
CA THR A 299 11.58 -7.17 5.74
C THR A 299 12.49 -7.85 6.77
N VAL A 300 13.30 -7.06 7.47
CA VAL A 300 14.15 -7.52 8.56
C VAL A 300 13.76 -6.78 9.83
N SER A 301 13.35 -7.51 10.85
CA SER A 301 12.76 -6.97 12.06
C SER A 301 13.62 -7.24 13.28
N PHE A 302 13.69 -6.27 14.18
CA PHE A 302 14.52 -6.34 15.37
C PHE A 302 13.72 -6.05 16.64
N THR A 303 14.13 -6.70 17.70
CA THR A 303 13.56 -6.56 19.05
C THR A 303 14.65 -6.25 20.08
N CYS A 304 14.27 -5.56 21.13
CA CYS A 304 15.10 -5.38 22.32
C CYS A 304 14.88 -6.48 23.38
N ASP A 305 13.84 -7.31 23.21
CA ASP A 305 13.53 -8.41 24.11
C ASP A 305 14.26 -9.70 23.71
N PRO A 306 15.25 -10.17 24.48
CA PRO A 306 15.96 -11.41 24.17
C PRO A 306 15.04 -12.65 24.14
N ALA A 307 13.85 -12.60 24.78
CA ALA A 307 12.91 -13.72 24.74
C ALA A 307 12.26 -13.89 23.35
N HIS A 308 12.30 -12.85 22.50
CA HIS A 308 11.80 -12.88 21.12
C HIS A 308 12.91 -12.99 20.07
N ALA A 309 14.16 -13.18 20.51
CA ALA A 309 15.30 -13.33 19.62
C ALA A 309 15.20 -14.62 18.79
N ILE A 310 15.58 -14.51 17.51
CA ILE A 310 15.72 -15.67 16.62
C ILE A 310 17.16 -15.76 16.08
N SER A 311 17.58 -16.96 15.71
CA SER A 311 18.88 -17.18 15.08
C SER A 311 18.83 -16.93 13.58
N ASP A 312 19.98 -16.65 12.97
CA ASP A 312 20.13 -16.65 11.53
C ASP A 312 19.77 -18.02 10.93
N PRO A 313 19.20 -18.05 9.72
CA PRO A 313 18.91 -19.31 9.07
C PRO A 313 20.20 -20.02 8.68
N ALA A 314 20.18 -21.35 8.75
CA ALA A 314 21.27 -22.21 8.31
C ALA A 314 20.69 -23.37 7.50
N LEU A 315 21.38 -23.79 6.44
CA LEU A 315 21.10 -25.06 5.84
C LEU A 315 21.46 -26.11 6.87
N LEU A 316 20.51 -26.94 7.23
CA LEU A 316 20.81 -28.15 8.03
C LEU A 316 21.75 -28.99 7.18
N GLY A 317 23.06 -28.90 7.45
CA GLY A 317 24.04 -29.76 6.85
C GLY A 317 23.66 -31.18 7.18
N GLY A 318 23.59 -32.04 6.18
CA GLY A 318 23.37 -33.47 6.37
C GLY A 318 24.47 -34.05 7.24
N THR A 319 24.24 -34.11 8.55
CA THR A 319 24.94 -35.04 9.42
C THR A 319 24.21 -36.37 9.33
N HIS A 320 24.40 -37.06 8.23
CA HIS A 320 24.30 -38.52 8.20
C HIS A 320 25.70 -39.04 8.42
N GLY A 321 26.07 -39.23 9.68
CA GLY A 321 27.11 -40.10 10.13
C GLY A 321 26.46 -41.30 10.79
#